data_fef1f331c65260f005703a7aca16f3cd
#
_entry.id   fef1f331c65260f005703a7aca16f3cd
#
_cell.length_a   1.000
_cell.length_b   1.000
_cell.length_c   1.000
_cell.angle_alpha   90.00
_cell.angle_beta   90.00
_cell.angle_gamma   90.00
#
_symmetry.space_group_name_H-M   'P 1'
#
loop_
_entity.id
_entity.type
_entity.pdbx_description
1 polymer ?
#
loop_
_entity_poly.entity_id
_entity_poly.type
_entity_poly.pdbx_seq_one_letter_code
_entity_poly.pdbx_strand_id
1 'polypeptide(L)'
;MTASIVTLGGERCRILPQAPFGLLIEPARNAQPVQSLVIEALRELARRHGVLILRGFESGFTDPERLTRYGEEWGEIMMWPFGAVLDVKEHENATDHIFDSSYVPLHWDGMYKPTLPEFQLFHCVHAPAADEGGRTTFINTRQLLTELDGERLARWERVHITYRIKQVVHYGGQVRSPLLVPHPVSGETVLRYNEPPREGVRFLNQHALEIEGVAPGEQAAFLQDLHQRLYDPRYFYAHQWQGGDVVIADNLGLLHGREGFTARSARHIQRVHIQASPVCLNPALAPQGAA
;
A
#
# COMPACT_ATOMS: atom_id res chain seq x y z
N MET A 1 -10.53 2.22 -23.25
CA MET A 1 -11.10 3.15 -22.26
C MET A 1 -10.75 4.57 -22.69
N THR A 2 -11.72 5.48 -22.79
CA THR A 2 -11.51 6.84 -23.28
C THR A 2 -11.03 7.75 -22.17
N ALA A 3 -9.97 8.52 -22.44
CA ALA A 3 -9.49 9.57 -21.54
C ALA A 3 -10.55 10.66 -21.40
N SER A 4 -10.80 11.13 -20.18
CA SER A 4 -11.64 12.30 -19.92
C SER A 4 -10.78 13.48 -19.46
N ILE A 5 -11.14 14.67 -19.94
CA ILE A 5 -10.52 15.91 -19.45
C ILE A 5 -11.39 16.43 -18.31
N VAL A 6 -10.80 16.61 -17.15
CA VAL A 6 -11.45 17.15 -15.95
C VAL A 6 -10.68 18.34 -15.42
N THR A 7 -11.32 19.13 -14.57
CA THR A 7 -10.68 20.22 -13.86
C THR A 7 -10.51 19.84 -12.39
N LEU A 8 -9.28 19.78 -11.92
CA LEU A 8 -8.92 19.54 -10.53
C LEU A 8 -8.27 20.82 -9.98
N GLY A 9 -9.01 21.58 -9.16
CA GLY A 9 -8.51 22.83 -8.58
C GLY A 9 -8.26 23.97 -9.55
N GLY A 10 -9.04 24.04 -10.64
CA GLY A 10 -8.80 25.02 -11.70
C GLY A 10 -7.81 24.54 -12.76
N GLU A 11 -7.08 23.46 -12.49
CA GLU A 11 -6.13 22.87 -13.43
C GLU A 11 -6.77 21.78 -14.29
N ARG A 12 -6.56 21.86 -15.59
CA ARG A 12 -7.07 20.84 -16.52
C ARG A 12 -6.15 19.64 -16.52
N CYS A 13 -6.72 18.46 -16.28
CA CYS A 13 -6.01 17.18 -16.25
C CYS A 13 -6.67 16.18 -17.20
N ARG A 14 -5.88 15.27 -17.72
CA ARG A 14 -6.35 14.10 -18.43
C ARG A 14 -6.39 12.93 -17.45
N ILE A 15 -7.57 12.33 -17.27
CA ILE A 15 -7.75 11.14 -16.42
C ILE A 15 -7.99 9.92 -17.31
N LEU A 16 -7.19 8.88 -17.06
CA LEU A 16 -7.28 7.58 -17.72
C LEU A 16 -7.49 6.49 -16.64
N PRO A 17 -8.58 5.71 -16.75
CA PRO A 17 -8.72 4.52 -15.92
C PRO A 17 -7.56 3.56 -16.14
N GLN A 18 -7.02 3.03 -15.06
CA GLN A 18 -6.03 1.95 -15.09
C GLN A 18 -6.72 0.60 -14.93
N ALA A 19 -6.24 -0.41 -15.63
CA ALA A 19 -6.70 -1.78 -15.46
C ALA A 19 -5.78 -2.52 -14.46
N PRO A 20 -6.35 -3.31 -13.53
CA PRO A 20 -7.78 -3.57 -13.32
C PRO A 20 -8.47 -2.48 -12.48
N PHE A 21 -7.75 -1.60 -11.79
CA PHE A 21 -8.26 -0.49 -11.00
C PHE A 21 -7.24 0.65 -10.90
N GLY A 22 -7.69 1.80 -10.40
CA GLY A 22 -6.86 3.00 -10.26
C GLY A 22 -7.07 4.02 -11.38
N LEU A 23 -6.40 5.15 -11.25
CA LEU A 23 -6.42 6.24 -12.23
C LEU A 23 -4.99 6.71 -12.54
N LEU A 24 -4.72 6.93 -13.82
CA LEU A 24 -3.59 7.73 -14.27
C LEU A 24 -4.10 9.15 -14.54
N ILE A 25 -3.48 10.13 -13.90
CA ILE A 25 -3.79 11.55 -14.02
C ILE A 25 -2.55 12.24 -14.60
N GLU A 26 -2.73 12.91 -15.72
CA GLU A 26 -1.67 13.61 -16.43
C GLU A 26 -2.05 15.09 -16.60
N PRO A 27 -1.08 16.03 -16.58
CA PRO A 27 -1.35 17.43 -16.84
C PRO A 27 -1.83 17.63 -18.28
N ALA A 28 -2.78 18.53 -18.48
CA ALA A 28 -3.20 18.91 -19.81
C ALA A 28 -2.24 19.94 -20.45
N ARG A 29 -1.31 20.51 -19.69
CA ARG A 29 -0.29 21.45 -20.11
C ARG A 29 1.07 21.02 -19.56
N ASN A 30 2.13 21.33 -20.27
CA ASN A 30 3.50 21.11 -19.78
C ASN A 30 3.81 22.02 -18.58
N ALA A 31 4.76 21.61 -17.74
CA ALA A 31 5.26 22.35 -16.59
C ALA A 31 4.17 22.71 -15.53
N GLN A 32 3.19 21.82 -15.34
CA GLN A 32 2.16 21.97 -14.32
C GLN A 32 2.66 21.38 -12.99
N PRO A 33 2.75 22.19 -11.90
CA PRO A 33 3.15 21.68 -10.59
C PRO A 33 2.12 20.70 -10.02
N VAL A 34 2.57 19.62 -9.39
CA VAL A 34 1.66 18.69 -8.69
C VAL A 34 0.93 19.37 -7.52
N GLN A 35 1.55 20.36 -6.90
CA GLN A 35 0.98 21.18 -5.81
C GLN A 35 -0.20 22.06 -6.25
N SER A 36 -0.40 22.28 -7.55
CA SER A 36 -1.57 23.01 -8.05
C SER A 36 -2.88 22.22 -8.02
N LEU A 37 -2.79 20.90 -7.80
CA LEU A 37 -3.95 20.02 -7.71
C LEU A 37 -4.63 20.14 -6.34
N VAL A 38 -5.97 20.14 -6.32
CA VAL A 38 -6.73 20.21 -5.06
C VAL A 38 -6.64 18.86 -4.34
N ILE A 39 -6.00 18.86 -3.19
CA ILE A 39 -5.76 17.66 -2.36
C ILE A 39 -7.07 16.94 -2.02
N GLU A 40 -8.13 17.65 -1.62
CA GLU A 40 -9.39 17.01 -1.25
C GLU A 40 -10.00 16.22 -2.41
N ALA A 41 -9.95 16.75 -3.64
CA ALA A 41 -10.41 16.02 -4.82
C ALA A 41 -9.54 14.76 -5.08
N LEU A 42 -8.24 14.84 -4.86
CA LEU A 42 -7.34 13.69 -4.96
C LEU A 42 -7.63 12.65 -3.86
N ARG A 43 -7.92 13.08 -2.63
CA ARG A 43 -8.30 12.18 -1.52
C ARG A 43 -9.57 11.40 -1.87
N GLU A 44 -10.61 12.08 -2.36
CA GLU A 44 -11.86 11.44 -2.79
C GLU A 44 -11.63 10.43 -3.92
N LEU A 45 -10.82 10.80 -4.92
CA LEU A 45 -10.48 9.90 -6.01
C LEU A 45 -9.68 8.68 -5.51
N ALA A 46 -8.71 8.87 -4.59
CA ALA A 46 -7.94 7.79 -4.01
C ALA A 46 -8.82 6.81 -3.22
N ARG A 47 -9.74 7.32 -2.39
CA ARG A 47 -10.72 6.48 -1.67
C ARG A 47 -11.60 5.67 -2.62
N ARG A 48 -12.01 6.27 -3.74
CA ARG A 48 -12.90 5.63 -4.72
C ARG A 48 -12.19 4.61 -5.60
N HIS A 49 -10.98 4.93 -6.05
CA HIS A 49 -10.27 4.16 -7.08
C HIS A 49 -9.07 3.36 -6.54
N GLY A 50 -8.72 3.54 -5.26
CA GLY A 50 -7.64 2.84 -4.58
C GLY A 50 -6.27 3.43 -4.87
N VAL A 51 -5.87 3.57 -6.13
CA VAL A 51 -4.57 4.08 -6.55
C VAL A 51 -4.72 5.23 -7.52
N LEU A 52 -4.01 6.34 -7.26
CA LEU A 52 -3.83 7.43 -8.21
C LEU A 52 -2.36 7.50 -8.62
N ILE A 53 -2.12 7.66 -9.90
CA ILE A 53 -0.80 7.86 -10.47
C ILE A 53 -0.79 9.26 -11.08
N LEU A 54 -0.06 10.19 -10.47
CA LEU A 54 0.16 11.53 -11.00
C LEU A 54 1.46 11.49 -11.81
N ARG A 55 1.36 11.52 -13.12
CA ARG A 55 2.49 11.37 -14.04
C ARG A 55 2.65 12.59 -14.96
N GLY A 56 3.87 13.01 -15.16
CA GLY A 56 4.18 14.15 -16.04
C GLY A 56 3.97 15.52 -15.40
N PHE A 57 3.66 15.58 -14.11
CA PHE A 57 3.67 16.81 -13.32
C PHE A 57 5.08 17.17 -12.86
N GLU A 58 5.34 18.45 -12.66
CA GLU A 58 6.53 18.90 -11.94
C GLU A 58 6.32 18.66 -10.44
N SER A 59 6.98 17.66 -9.88
CA SER A 59 6.86 17.39 -8.44
C SER A 59 7.58 18.43 -7.58
N GLY A 60 8.72 18.92 -8.05
CA GLY A 60 9.57 19.86 -7.30
C GLY A 60 10.15 19.28 -6.01
N PHE A 61 10.04 17.95 -5.79
CA PHE A 61 10.53 17.28 -4.58
C PHE A 61 12.04 16.98 -4.71
N THR A 62 12.84 18.03 -4.66
CA THR A 62 14.30 17.94 -4.77
C THR A 62 14.96 17.42 -3.49
N ASP A 63 14.24 17.45 -2.38
CA ASP A 63 14.69 17.05 -1.05
C ASP A 63 13.51 16.50 -0.22
N PRO A 64 13.79 15.74 0.86
CA PRO A 64 12.76 15.17 1.73
C PRO A 64 11.85 16.21 2.39
N GLU A 65 12.36 17.42 2.69
CA GLU A 65 11.61 18.49 3.34
C GLU A 65 10.48 19.01 2.44
N ARG A 66 10.70 19.09 1.13
CA ARG A 66 9.66 19.49 0.16
C ARG A 66 8.57 18.43 0.05
N LEU A 67 8.95 17.17 0.04
CA LEU A 67 7.99 16.08 0.05
C LEU A 67 7.20 16.02 1.37
N THR A 68 7.87 16.32 2.50
CA THR A 68 7.22 16.41 3.81
C THR A 68 6.16 17.52 3.81
N ARG A 69 6.51 18.74 3.35
CA ARG A 69 5.55 19.85 3.25
C ARG A 69 4.34 19.52 2.38
N TYR A 70 4.56 18.85 1.25
CA TYR A 70 3.45 18.40 0.44
C TYR A 70 2.61 17.31 1.15
N GLY A 71 3.24 16.42 1.91
CA GLY A 71 2.55 15.46 2.76
C GLY A 71 1.69 16.12 3.85
N GLU A 72 2.18 17.20 4.47
CA GLU A 72 1.44 17.98 5.48
C GLU A 72 0.17 18.64 4.92
N GLU A 73 0.14 19.00 3.63
CA GLU A 73 -1.07 19.47 2.95
C GLU A 73 -2.13 18.37 2.83
N TRP A 74 -1.72 17.09 2.78
CA TRP A 74 -2.62 15.93 2.76
C TRP A 74 -3.24 15.62 4.12
N GLY A 75 -2.58 16.01 5.21
CA GLY A 75 -3.01 15.80 6.59
C GLY A 75 -1.85 15.56 7.54
N GLU A 76 -2.16 15.09 8.74
CA GLU A 76 -1.15 14.75 9.72
C GLU A 76 -0.28 13.59 9.23
N ILE A 77 1.05 13.78 9.24
CA ILE A 77 1.99 12.73 8.84
C ILE A 77 2.19 11.75 10.00
N MET A 78 2.10 10.46 9.72
CA MET A 78 2.55 9.43 10.65
C MET A 78 4.07 9.46 10.75
N MET A 79 4.58 9.94 11.87
CA MET A 79 6.02 10.01 12.12
C MET A 79 6.61 8.65 12.49
N TRP A 80 7.75 8.35 11.90
CA TRP A 80 8.55 7.16 12.16
C TRP A 80 9.87 7.53 12.85
N PRO A 81 10.61 6.56 13.43
CA PRO A 81 11.92 6.86 13.99
C PRO A 81 12.94 7.46 13.00
N PHE A 82 12.74 7.24 11.70
CA PHE A 82 13.54 7.83 10.62
C PHE A 82 12.99 9.17 10.11
N GLY A 83 11.90 9.70 10.68
CA GLY A 83 11.24 10.94 10.27
C GLY A 83 9.98 10.71 9.43
N ALA A 84 9.59 11.72 8.64
CA ALA A 84 8.39 11.72 7.80
C ALA A 84 8.57 10.90 6.51
N VAL A 85 9.75 10.97 5.90
CA VAL A 85 10.05 10.36 4.60
C VAL A 85 10.91 9.12 4.76
N LEU A 86 10.48 8.01 4.18
CA LEU A 86 11.28 6.80 4.04
C LEU A 86 11.87 6.71 2.64
N ASP A 87 13.18 6.66 2.54
CA ASP A 87 13.88 6.33 1.30
C ASP A 87 13.91 4.81 1.09
N VAL A 88 13.07 4.32 0.17
CA VAL A 88 12.98 2.90 -0.19
C VAL A 88 13.92 2.63 -1.37
N LYS A 89 15.15 2.35 -1.04
CA LYS A 89 16.25 2.00 -1.97
C LYS A 89 17.10 0.88 -1.40
N GLU A 90 17.88 0.21 -2.25
CA GLU A 90 18.78 -0.84 -1.80
C GLU A 90 19.92 -0.29 -0.95
N HIS A 91 20.25 -1.00 0.14
CA HIS A 91 21.41 -0.73 0.98
C HIS A 91 22.35 -1.94 0.94
N GLU A 92 23.68 -1.73 0.87
CA GLU A 92 24.67 -2.81 0.81
C GLU A 92 24.56 -3.81 1.96
N ASN A 93 24.22 -3.33 3.17
CA ASN A 93 24.10 -4.15 4.37
C ASN A 93 22.67 -4.09 4.92
N ALA A 94 21.69 -4.34 4.08
CA ALA A 94 20.30 -4.33 4.48
C ALA A 94 20.05 -5.32 5.62
N THR A 95 19.43 -4.85 6.70
CA THR A 95 18.96 -5.67 7.82
C THR A 95 17.46 -5.87 7.79
N ASP A 96 16.78 -5.29 6.79
CA ASP A 96 15.35 -5.37 6.57
C ASP A 96 15.07 -5.53 5.07
N HIS A 97 14.05 -6.33 4.73
CA HIS A 97 13.65 -6.60 3.36
C HIS A 97 13.19 -5.35 2.57
N ILE A 98 12.81 -4.27 3.27
CA ILE A 98 12.44 -3.00 2.64
C ILE A 98 13.64 -2.41 1.90
N PHE A 99 14.86 -2.63 2.41
CA PHE A 99 16.11 -2.07 1.94
C PHE A 99 16.97 -3.05 1.13
N ASP A 100 16.46 -4.21 0.76
CA ASP A 100 17.13 -5.13 -0.14
C ASP A 100 16.41 -5.23 -1.49
N SER A 101 17.00 -5.95 -2.45
CA SER A 101 16.42 -6.17 -3.78
C SER A 101 15.39 -7.29 -3.84
N SER A 102 15.08 -7.96 -2.73
CA SER A 102 14.07 -9.02 -2.69
C SER A 102 12.65 -8.46 -2.89
N TYR A 103 11.71 -9.34 -3.22
CA TYR A 103 10.31 -8.95 -3.25
C TYR A 103 9.78 -8.67 -1.84
N VAL A 104 8.77 -7.82 -1.74
CA VAL A 104 8.02 -7.59 -0.51
C VAL A 104 6.63 -8.18 -0.67
N PRO A 105 6.23 -9.17 0.17
CA PRO A 105 4.90 -9.75 0.13
C PRO A 105 3.80 -8.72 0.33
N LEU A 106 2.57 -9.06 -0.08
CA LEU A 106 1.40 -8.20 0.12
C LEU A 106 1.12 -7.97 1.61
N HIS A 107 0.97 -6.71 2.00
CA HIS A 107 0.74 -6.29 3.38
C HIS A 107 -0.01 -4.94 3.41
N TRP A 108 -0.39 -4.49 4.60
CA TRP A 108 -0.82 -3.12 4.86
C TRP A 108 0.17 -2.42 5.79
N ASP A 109 0.35 -1.13 5.63
CA ASP A 109 1.21 -0.35 6.52
C ASP A 109 0.51 0.05 7.82
N GLY A 110 1.29 0.18 8.88
CA GLY A 110 0.80 0.52 10.22
C GLY A 110 0.43 -0.68 11.08
N MET A 111 0.63 -1.92 10.62
CA MET A 111 0.20 -3.14 11.33
C MET A 111 0.63 -3.19 12.80
N TYR A 112 1.83 -2.72 13.13
CA TYR A 112 2.38 -2.69 14.50
C TYR A 112 2.28 -1.31 15.16
N LYS A 113 1.51 -0.38 14.60
CA LYS A 113 1.31 0.98 15.14
C LYS A 113 -0.06 1.11 15.80
N PRO A 114 -0.19 1.99 16.82
CA PRO A 114 -1.49 2.25 17.45
C PRO A 114 -2.54 2.80 16.50
N THR A 115 -2.09 3.49 15.45
CA THR A 115 -2.93 4.09 14.42
C THR A 115 -2.56 3.59 13.04
N LEU A 116 -3.51 3.62 12.12
CA LEU A 116 -3.30 3.23 10.72
C LEU A 116 -3.25 4.47 9.84
N PRO A 117 -2.26 4.58 8.94
CA PRO A 117 -2.28 5.63 7.93
C PRO A 117 -3.40 5.38 6.92
N GLU A 118 -4.09 6.42 6.50
CA GLU A 118 -5.09 6.35 5.44
C GLU A 118 -4.43 6.25 4.08
N PHE A 119 -3.48 7.16 3.82
CA PHE A 119 -2.81 7.18 2.53
C PHE A 119 -1.32 6.92 2.63
N GLN A 120 -0.82 6.26 1.61
CA GLN A 120 0.60 6.20 1.28
C GLN A 120 0.83 7.15 0.10
N LEU A 121 1.75 8.08 0.27
CA LEU A 121 2.21 8.97 -0.79
C LEU A 121 3.62 8.52 -1.18
N PHE A 122 3.79 8.11 -2.43
CA PHE A 122 5.07 7.71 -2.99
C PHE A 122 5.55 8.73 -4.01
N HIS A 123 6.85 9.00 -4.02
CA HIS A 123 7.52 9.78 -5.07
C HIS A 123 8.65 8.97 -5.67
N CYS A 124 8.67 8.85 -6.99
CA CYS A 124 9.73 8.16 -7.71
C CYS A 124 10.88 9.11 -8.01
N VAL A 125 11.96 8.99 -7.23
CA VAL A 125 13.21 9.74 -7.48
C VAL A 125 13.94 9.15 -8.68
N HIS A 126 14.15 7.80 -8.67
CA HIS A 126 14.73 7.05 -9.76
C HIS A 126 13.93 5.78 -10.02
N ALA A 127 13.44 5.63 -11.23
CA ALA A 127 12.79 4.42 -11.68
C ALA A 127 13.82 3.35 -12.03
N PRO A 128 13.55 2.06 -11.74
CA PRO A 128 14.32 0.97 -12.32
C PRO A 128 14.09 0.91 -13.85
N ALA A 129 15.02 0.33 -14.59
CA ALA A 129 14.77 0.02 -15.99
C ALA A 129 13.60 -0.99 -16.11
N ALA A 130 12.94 -1.03 -17.26
CA ALA A 130 11.72 -1.83 -17.44
C ALA A 130 11.92 -3.35 -17.24
N ASP A 131 13.12 -3.84 -17.49
CA ASP A 131 13.55 -5.25 -17.34
C ASP A 131 14.19 -5.55 -15.98
N GLU A 132 14.39 -4.55 -15.12
CA GLU A 132 14.98 -4.74 -13.79
C GLU A 132 13.95 -5.16 -12.71
N GLY A 133 12.65 -5.13 -13.00
CA GLY A 133 11.61 -5.42 -12.02
C GLY A 133 11.33 -4.25 -11.07
N GLY A 134 11.00 -4.55 -9.79
CA GLY A 134 10.81 -3.53 -8.75
C GLY A 134 9.53 -2.73 -8.84
N ARG A 135 8.51 -3.24 -9.57
CA ARG A 135 7.18 -2.65 -9.58
C ARG A 135 6.59 -2.70 -8.17
N THR A 136 5.86 -1.66 -7.80
CA THR A 136 5.02 -1.71 -6.59
C THR A 136 3.70 -2.39 -6.95
N THR A 137 3.32 -3.39 -6.16
CA THR A 137 2.12 -4.17 -6.40
C THR A 137 1.01 -3.74 -5.45
N PHE A 138 -0.21 -3.74 -5.95
CA PHE A 138 -1.41 -3.39 -5.20
C PHE A 138 -2.50 -4.42 -5.47
N ILE A 139 -3.34 -4.68 -4.48
CA ILE A 139 -4.56 -5.45 -4.64
C ILE A 139 -5.75 -4.66 -4.09
N ASN A 140 -6.82 -4.57 -4.90
CA ASN A 140 -8.07 -3.99 -4.47
C ASN A 140 -8.89 -5.02 -3.68
N THR A 141 -8.78 -4.95 -2.35
CA THR A 141 -9.41 -5.93 -1.46
C THR A 141 -10.93 -5.80 -1.46
N ARG A 142 -11.48 -4.59 -1.65
CA ARG A 142 -12.93 -4.36 -1.76
C ARG A 142 -13.49 -5.09 -2.96
N GLN A 143 -12.89 -4.89 -4.13
CA GLN A 143 -13.33 -5.55 -5.37
C GLN A 143 -13.21 -7.07 -5.27
N LEU A 144 -12.10 -7.58 -4.71
CA LEU A 144 -11.94 -9.01 -4.48
C LEU A 144 -13.07 -9.57 -3.63
N LEU A 145 -13.41 -8.90 -2.52
CA LEU A 145 -14.43 -9.39 -1.58
C LEU A 145 -15.84 -9.37 -2.16
N THR A 146 -16.17 -8.42 -3.05
CA THR A 146 -17.49 -8.38 -3.70
C THR A 146 -17.74 -9.53 -4.67
N GLU A 147 -16.69 -10.21 -5.13
CA GLU A 147 -16.77 -11.35 -6.04
C GLU A 147 -16.63 -12.71 -5.31
N LEU A 148 -16.49 -12.71 -3.99
CA LEU A 148 -16.52 -13.94 -3.21
C LEU A 148 -17.95 -14.47 -3.07
N ASP A 149 -18.09 -15.80 -3.14
CA ASP A 149 -19.35 -16.43 -2.72
C ASP A 149 -19.58 -16.29 -1.22
N GLY A 150 -20.86 -16.33 -0.82
CA GLY A 150 -21.25 -16.06 0.58
C GLY A 150 -20.70 -17.08 1.58
N GLU A 151 -20.49 -18.34 1.17
CA GLU A 151 -19.92 -19.37 2.03
C GLU A 151 -18.45 -19.06 2.36
N ARG A 152 -17.67 -18.68 1.35
CA ARG A 152 -16.27 -18.30 1.52
C ARG A 152 -16.14 -17.01 2.34
N LEU A 153 -16.97 -16.03 2.07
CA LEU A 153 -16.98 -14.78 2.83
C LEU A 153 -17.25 -15.07 4.31
N ALA A 154 -18.29 -15.85 4.64
CA ALA A 154 -18.62 -16.27 6.00
C ALA A 154 -17.51 -17.09 6.68
N ARG A 155 -16.73 -17.88 5.88
CA ARG A 155 -15.55 -18.56 6.40
C ARG A 155 -14.44 -17.57 6.76
N TRP A 156 -14.16 -16.60 5.89
CA TRP A 156 -13.10 -15.60 6.10
C TRP A 156 -13.41 -14.64 7.25
N GLU A 157 -14.67 -14.33 7.51
CA GLU A 157 -15.10 -13.49 8.65
C GLU A 157 -14.72 -14.10 10.02
N ARG A 158 -14.60 -15.43 10.09
CA ARG A 158 -14.20 -16.11 11.34
C ARG A 158 -12.69 -16.22 11.53
N VAL A 159 -11.91 -15.84 10.53
CA VAL A 159 -10.45 -15.98 10.54
C VAL A 159 -9.82 -14.82 11.27
N HIS A 160 -8.94 -15.14 12.21
CA HIS A 160 -8.02 -14.22 12.83
C HIS A 160 -6.59 -14.71 12.63
N ILE A 161 -5.67 -13.80 12.40
CA ILE A 161 -4.26 -14.14 12.21
C ILE A 161 -3.42 -13.39 13.22
N THR A 162 -2.65 -14.13 13.99
CA THR A 162 -1.64 -13.57 14.89
C THR A 162 -0.30 -13.56 14.16
N TYR A 163 0.30 -12.39 14.07
CA TYR A 163 1.61 -12.16 13.49
C TYR A 163 2.61 -11.90 14.60
N ARG A 164 3.76 -12.60 14.56
CA ARG A 164 4.85 -12.38 15.52
C ARG A 164 6.14 -12.16 14.76
N ILE A 165 6.83 -11.09 15.08
CA ILE A 165 8.13 -10.75 14.52
C ILE A 165 9.01 -10.14 15.61
N LYS A 166 10.32 -10.34 15.51
CA LYS A 166 11.28 -9.68 16.39
C LYS A 166 11.16 -8.17 16.26
N GLN A 167 11.12 -7.47 17.38
CA GLN A 167 11.12 -6.02 17.39
C GLN A 167 12.39 -5.48 16.71
N VAL A 168 12.19 -4.64 15.72
CA VAL A 168 13.23 -3.81 15.09
C VAL A 168 12.95 -2.33 15.42
N VAL A 169 13.80 -1.41 14.95
CA VAL A 169 13.73 0.01 15.35
C VAL A 169 12.36 0.65 15.12
N HIS A 170 11.66 0.29 14.04
CA HIS A 170 10.45 0.98 13.62
C HIS A 170 9.19 0.10 13.59
N TYR A 171 9.29 -1.22 13.75
CA TYR A 171 8.14 -2.12 13.84
C TYR A 171 8.49 -3.42 14.56
N GLY A 172 7.48 -4.24 14.86
CA GLY A 172 7.64 -5.58 15.41
C GLY A 172 6.81 -5.81 16.67
N GLY A 173 6.99 -7.00 17.25
CA GLY A 173 6.18 -7.48 18.36
C GLY A 173 5.12 -8.48 17.92
N GLN A 174 3.94 -8.40 18.53
CA GLN A 174 2.80 -9.29 18.23
C GLN A 174 1.56 -8.46 17.96
N VAL A 175 0.84 -8.83 16.91
CA VAL A 175 -0.50 -8.30 16.61
C VAL A 175 -1.44 -9.45 16.25
N ARG A 176 -2.72 -9.33 16.62
CA ARG A 176 -3.78 -10.27 16.25
C ARG A 176 -4.84 -9.50 15.48
N SER A 177 -4.96 -9.76 14.20
CA SER A 177 -5.89 -9.08 13.30
C SER A 177 -6.98 -10.01 12.83
N PRO A 178 -8.27 -9.59 12.81
CA PRO A 178 -9.26 -10.22 11.96
C PRO A 178 -8.77 -10.17 10.51
N LEU A 179 -9.10 -11.20 9.72
CA LEU A 179 -8.80 -11.21 8.28
C LEU A 179 -9.64 -10.17 7.53
N LEU A 180 -10.90 -10.02 7.93
CA LEU A 180 -11.83 -9.03 7.38
C LEU A 180 -12.18 -7.99 8.43
N VAL A 181 -12.13 -6.72 8.03
CA VAL A 181 -12.49 -5.58 8.89
C VAL A 181 -13.33 -4.58 8.10
N PRO A 182 -14.17 -3.77 8.76
CA PRO A 182 -14.80 -2.64 8.09
C PRO A 182 -13.76 -1.55 7.75
N HIS A 183 -13.84 -1.01 6.56
CA HIS A 183 -13.08 0.18 6.18
C HIS A 183 -13.60 1.38 7.00
N PRO A 184 -12.73 2.10 7.74
CA PRO A 184 -13.18 3.07 8.75
C PRO A 184 -13.92 4.28 8.18
N VAL A 185 -13.74 4.57 6.89
CA VAL A 185 -14.39 5.70 6.22
C VAL A 185 -15.64 5.28 5.44
N SER A 186 -15.55 4.21 4.64
CA SER A 186 -16.68 3.78 3.78
C SER A 186 -17.59 2.74 4.44
N GLY A 187 -17.14 2.05 5.49
CA GLY A 187 -17.85 0.94 6.12
C GLY A 187 -17.83 -0.36 5.31
N GLU A 188 -17.32 -0.35 4.10
CA GLU A 188 -17.19 -1.56 3.27
C GLU A 188 -16.20 -2.55 3.90
N THR A 189 -16.45 -3.84 3.72
CA THR A 189 -15.50 -4.86 4.19
C THR A 189 -14.22 -4.84 3.36
N VAL A 190 -13.08 -4.87 4.04
CA VAL A 190 -11.73 -4.94 3.45
C VAL A 190 -10.91 -6.05 4.08
N LEU A 191 -9.90 -6.51 3.35
CA LEU A 191 -8.99 -7.58 3.80
C LEU A 191 -7.78 -6.99 4.53
N ARG A 192 -7.43 -7.58 5.67
CA ARG A 192 -6.20 -7.34 6.42
C ARG A 192 -5.36 -8.60 6.44
N TYR A 193 -4.36 -8.64 5.60
CA TYR A 193 -3.46 -9.78 5.49
C TYR A 193 -2.03 -9.32 5.26
N ASN A 194 -1.11 -9.90 6.01
CA ASN A 194 0.32 -9.76 5.77
C ASN A 194 0.82 -11.13 5.31
N GLU A 195 1.10 -11.22 4.02
CA GLU A 195 1.45 -12.47 3.35
C GLU A 195 2.80 -12.99 3.86
N PRO A 196 2.92 -14.27 4.22
CA PRO A 196 4.23 -14.84 4.53
C PRO A 196 5.11 -14.88 3.28
N PRO A 197 6.44 -14.74 3.44
CA PRO A 197 7.36 -14.94 2.33
C PRO A 197 7.20 -16.33 1.72
N ARG A 198 7.51 -16.46 0.43
CA ARG A 198 7.47 -17.74 -0.30
C ARG A 198 8.48 -18.71 0.30
N GLU A 199 8.09 -19.97 0.37
CA GLU A 199 8.96 -21.03 0.84
C GLU A 199 10.25 -21.12 0.01
N GLY A 200 11.40 -21.33 0.69
CA GLY A 200 12.70 -21.42 0.04
C GLY A 200 13.33 -20.09 -0.37
N VAL A 201 12.63 -18.97 -0.21
CA VAL A 201 13.20 -17.65 -0.49
C VAL A 201 13.80 -17.06 0.78
N ARG A 202 15.07 -16.62 0.72
CA ARG A 202 15.68 -15.88 1.81
C ARG A 202 14.94 -14.55 1.98
N PHE A 203 14.45 -14.30 3.18
CA PHE A 203 13.72 -13.10 3.52
C PHE A 203 14.18 -12.57 4.88
N LEU A 204 14.49 -11.29 4.93
CA LEU A 204 14.91 -10.62 6.17
C LEU A 204 13.69 -10.25 7.01
N ASN A 205 13.76 -10.49 8.32
CA ASN A 205 12.67 -10.19 9.27
C ASN A 205 11.35 -10.89 8.92
N GLN A 206 11.40 -12.20 8.70
CA GLN A 206 10.20 -13.00 8.48
C GLN A 206 9.35 -13.07 9.75
N HIS A 207 8.05 -12.79 9.61
CA HIS A 207 7.10 -12.99 10.69
C HIS A 207 6.53 -14.43 10.69
N ALA A 208 6.23 -14.92 11.89
CA ALA A 208 5.47 -16.16 12.07
C ALA A 208 3.98 -15.85 12.09
N LEU A 209 3.17 -16.74 11.49
CA LEU A 209 1.72 -16.67 11.49
C LEU A 209 1.13 -17.78 12.35
N GLU A 210 0.07 -17.44 13.08
CA GLU A 210 -0.83 -18.39 13.73
C GLU A 210 -2.25 -18.07 13.29
N ILE A 211 -2.95 -19.05 12.71
CA ILE A 211 -4.27 -18.87 12.09
C ILE A 211 -5.32 -19.50 12.98
N GLU A 212 -6.30 -18.71 13.38
CA GLU A 212 -7.50 -19.11 14.10
C GLU A 212 -8.71 -19.10 13.14
N GLY A 213 -9.71 -19.92 13.43
CA GLY A 213 -10.93 -20.01 12.59
C GLY A 213 -10.79 -20.97 11.39
N VAL A 214 -9.62 -21.59 11.21
CA VAL A 214 -9.35 -22.63 10.20
C VAL A 214 -8.74 -23.84 10.88
N ALA A 215 -9.30 -25.03 10.63
CA ALA A 215 -8.77 -26.26 11.21
C ALA A 215 -7.30 -26.48 10.78
N PRO A 216 -6.40 -26.98 11.67
CA PRO A 216 -4.98 -27.12 11.35
C PRO A 216 -4.68 -27.86 10.05
N GLY A 217 -5.42 -28.94 9.76
CA GLY A 217 -5.27 -29.70 8.51
C GLY A 217 -5.73 -28.98 7.24
N GLU A 218 -6.45 -27.86 7.36
CA GLU A 218 -6.96 -27.06 6.23
C GLU A 218 -6.19 -25.76 6.01
N GLN A 219 -5.29 -25.37 6.93
CA GLN A 219 -4.61 -24.08 6.87
C GLN A 219 -3.76 -23.91 5.61
N ALA A 220 -3.07 -24.94 5.18
CA ALA A 220 -2.28 -24.89 3.94
C ALA A 220 -3.16 -24.64 2.70
N ALA A 221 -4.29 -25.34 2.59
CA ALA A 221 -5.24 -25.16 1.49
C ALA A 221 -5.89 -23.76 1.54
N PHE A 222 -6.21 -23.27 2.75
CA PHE A 222 -6.73 -21.90 2.96
C PHE A 222 -5.73 -20.83 2.49
N LEU A 223 -4.47 -20.92 2.90
CA LEU A 223 -3.43 -19.97 2.47
C LEU A 223 -3.19 -20.02 0.97
N GLN A 224 -3.26 -21.21 0.36
CA GLN A 224 -3.15 -21.37 -1.09
C GLN A 224 -4.33 -20.72 -1.84
N ASP A 225 -5.58 -20.92 -1.38
CA ASP A 225 -6.77 -20.27 -1.97
C ASP A 225 -6.68 -18.73 -1.82
N LEU A 226 -6.27 -18.26 -0.65
CA LEU A 226 -6.07 -16.83 -0.39
C LEU A 226 -5.01 -16.25 -1.34
N HIS A 227 -3.85 -16.91 -1.44
CA HIS A 227 -2.77 -16.49 -2.35
C HIS A 227 -3.25 -16.42 -3.82
N GLN A 228 -3.93 -17.46 -4.32
CA GLN A 228 -4.43 -17.47 -5.69
C GLN A 228 -5.37 -16.29 -5.99
N ARG A 229 -6.18 -15.90 -5.01
CA ARG A 229 -7.11 -14.76 -5.15
C ARG A 229 -6.40 -13.42 -5.08
N LEU A 230 -5.42 -13.30 -4.22
CA LEU A 230 -4.64 -12.08 -4.07
C LEU A 230 -3.84 -11.73 -5.35
N TYR A 231 -3.42 -12.73 -6.11
CA TYR A 231 -2.69 -12.54 -7.36
C TYR A 231 -3.56 -12.70 -8.63
N ASP A 232 -4.88 -12.72 -8.47
CA ASP A 232 -5.79 -12.73 -9.62
C ASP A 232 -5.71 -11.38 -10.35
N PRO A 233 -5.41 -11.38 -11.66
CA PRO A 233 -5.24 -10.16 -12.44
C PRO A 233 -6.48 -9.24 -12.50
N ARG A 234 -7.65 -9.73 -12.08
CA ARG A 234 -8.86 -8.90 -11.96
C ARG A 234 -8.77 -7.88 -10.82
N TYR A 235 -7.94 -8.15 -9.80
CA TYR A 235 -7.82 -7.32 -8.60
C TYR A 235 -6.39 -6.86 -8.33
N PHE A 236 -5.41 -7.42 -9.04
CA PHE A 236 -3.98 -7.21 -8.83
C PHE A 236 -3.43 -6.24 -9.87
N TYR A 237 -2.78 -5.18 -9.40
CA TYR A 237 -2.13 -4.17 -10.22
C TYR A 237 -0.64 -4.06 -9.85
N ALA A 238 0.24 -4.08 -10.85
CA ALA A 238 1.68 -3.87 -10.66
C ALA A 238 2.11 -2.58 -11.38
N HIS A 239 2.45 -1.56 -10.59
CA HIS A 239 2.80 -0.24 -11.08
C HIS A 239 4.23 -0.19 -11.61
N GLN A 240 4.39 0.07 -12.91
CA GLN A 240 5.68 0.36 -13.52
C GLN A 240 6.03 1.83 -13.31
N TRP A 241 7.07 2.07 -12.52
CA TRP A 241 7.52 3.40 -12.18
C TRP A 241 8.11 4.16 -13.37
N GLN A 242 7.88 5.47 -13.39
CA GLN A 242 8.64 6.43 -14.18
C GLN A 242 9.19 7.51 -13.24
N GLY A 243 10.36 8.06 -13.59
CA GLY A 243 10.96 9.13 -12.78
C GLY A 243 10.01 10.32 -12.66
N GLY A 244 9.81 10.83 -11.43
CA GLY A 244 8.88 11.91 -11.11
C GLY A 244 7.43 11.47 -10.86
N ASP A 245 7.05 10.20 -11.04
CA ASP A 245 5.72 9.73 -10.65
C ASP A 245 5.45 10.06 -9.19
N VAL A 246 4.25 10.57 -8.91
CA VAL A 246 3.69 10.62 -7.57
C VAL A 246 2.51 9.67 -7.50
N VAL A 247 2.58 8.67 -6.62
CA VAL A 247 1.51 7.67 -6.46
C VAL A 247 0.88 7.82 -5.09
N ILE A 248 -0.45 7.89 -5.07
CA ILE A 248 -1.26 7.90 -3.85
C ILE A 248 -2.02 6.60 -3.77
N ALA A 249 -1.90 5.88 -2.66
CA ALA A 249 -2.59 4.63 -2.43
C ALA A 249 -3.43 4.69 -1.15
N ASP A 250 -4.67 4.18 -1.22
CA ASP A 250 -5.55 3.99 -0.07
C ASP A 250 -5.08 2.77 0.73
N ASN A 251 -4.29 2.99 1.76
CA ASN A 251 -3.77 1.91 2.63
C ASN A 251 -4.87 1.20 3.43
N LEU A 252 -6.02 1.81 3.59
CA LEU A 252 -7.15 1.22 4.33
C LEU A 252 -7.97 0.26 3.47
N GLY A 253 -7.96 0.43 2.15
CA GLY A 253 -8.69 -0.40 1.19
C GLY A 253 -7.83 -1.40 0.41
N LEU A 254 -6.52 -1.21 0.39
CA LEU A 254 -5.58 -2.01 -0.39
C LEU A 254 -4.65 -2.84 0.49
N LEU A 255 -4.10 -3.91 -0.10
CA LEU A 255 -2.80 -4.43 0.29
C LEU A 255 -1.80 -4.03 -0.79
N HIS A 256 -0.53 -3.87 -0.39
CA HIS A 256 0.54 -3.55 -1.33
C HIS A 256 1.78 -4.39 -1.07
N GLY A 257 2.64 -4.43 -2.05
CA GLY A 257 3.91 -5.15 -2.00
C GLY A 257 4.88 -4.61 -3.04
N ARG A 258 5.95 -5.35 -3.29
CA ARG A 258 6.95 -4.99 -4.29
C ARG A 258 7.48 -6.25 -4.95
N GLU A 259 7.62 -6.24 -6.25
CA GLU A 259 8.40 -7.25 -6.95
C GLU A 259 9.89 -7.15 -6.57
N GLY A 260 10.58 -8.26 -6.62
CA GLY A 260 12.04 -8.24 -6.58
C GLY A 260 12.60 -7.45 -7.78
N PHE A 261 13.79 -6.89 -7.61
CA PHE A 261 14.46 -6.16 -8.68
C PHE A 261 15.93 -6.55 -8.77
N THR A 262 16.55 -6.22 -9.89
CA THR A 262 17.99 -6.47 -10.13
C THR A 262 18.81 -5.74 -9.06
N ALA A 263 19.67 -6.48 -8.34
CA ALA A 263 20.56 -5.89 -7.32
C ALA A 263 21.41 -4.76 -7.92
N ARG A 264 21.61 -3.71 -7.13
CA ARG A 264 22.29 -2.46 -7.51
C ARG A 264 21.55 -1.64 -8.57
N SER A 265 20.25 -1.89 -8.79
CA SER A 265 19.41 -1.02 -9.57
C SER A 265 19.36 0.38 -8.96
N ALA A 266 19.20 1.40 -9.80
CA ALA A 266 19.04 2.79 -9.37
C ALA A 266 17.69 3.07 -8.68
N ARG A 267 16.84 2.06 -8.50
CA ARG A 267 15.49 2.21 -7.91
C ARG A 267 15.53 2.98 -6.60
N HIS A 268 14.89 4.15 -6.59
CA HIS A 268 14.75 4.98 -5.39
C HIS A 268 13.34 5.57 -5.34
N ILE A 269 12.55 5.12 -4.39
CA ILE A 269 11.19 5.62 -4.11
C ILE A 269 11.19 6.22 -2.72
N GLN A 270 10.63 7.40 -2.57
CA GLN A 270 10.33 8.03 -1.28
C GLN A 270 8.89 7.74 -0.89
N ARG A 271 8.63 7.53 0.40
CA ARG A 271 7.29 7.26 0.93
C ARG A 271 6.98 8.10 2.15
N VAL A 272 5.79 8.69 2.17
CA VAL A 272 5.19 9.38 3.32
C VAL A 272 3.88 8.71 3.68
N HIS A 273 3.58 8.56 4.96
CA HIS A 273 2.31 8.06 5.45
C HIS A 273 1.45 9.19 6.01
N ILE A 274 0.21 9.28 5.54
CA ILE A 274 -0.75 10.30 5.99
C ILE A 274 -1.79 9.64 6.89
N GLN A 275 -2.00 10.20 8.08
CA GLN A 275 -3.01 9.73 9.03
C GLN A 275 -4.42 9.94 8.47
N ALA A 276 -5.35 9.09 8.91
CA ALA A 276 -6.77 9.32 8.69
C ALA A 276 -7.27 10.51 9.53
N SER A 277 -8.29 11.20 9.05
CA SER A 277 -8.99 12.22 9.83
C SER A 277 -10.50 11.93 9.84
N PRO A 278 -11.08 11.53 10.99
CA PRO A 278 -10.44 11.29 12.30
C PRO A 278 -9.41 10.15 12.28
N VAL A 279 -8.49 10.15 13.22
CA VAL A 279 -7.43 9.13 13.34
C VAL A 279 -8.05 7.73 13.43
N CYS A 280 -7.57 6.84 12.59
CA CYS A 280 -7.98 5.43 12.58
C CYS A 280 -7.13 4.63 13.57
N LEU A 281 -7.75 4.13 14.64
CA LEU A 281 -7.10 3.23 15.60
C LEU A 281 -6.88 1.85 14.96
N ASN A 282 -5.77 1.21 15.31
CA ASN A 282 -5.47 -0.14 14.85
C ASN A 282 -6.20 -1.18 15.73
N PRO A 283 -7.23 -1.86 15.23
CA PRO A 283 -7.98 -2.83 16.02
C PRO A 283 -7.14 -4.06 16.38
N ALA A 284 -6.07 -4.35 15.66
CA ALA A 284 -5.17 -5.48 15.92
C ALA A 284 -4.32 -5.31 17.19
N LEU A 285 -4.24 -4.10 17.74
CA LEU A 285 -3.54 -3.76 18.99
C LEU A 285 -4.49 -3.43 20.14
N ALA A 286 -5.81 -3.52 19.94
CA ALA A 286 -6.78 -3.32 21.03
C ALA A 286 -6.55 -4.38 22.12
N PRO A 287 -6.68 -4.02 23.44
CA PRO A 287 -6.61 -5.01 24.49
C PRO A 287 -7.63 -6.12 24.24
N GLN A 288 -7.17 -7.37 24.24
CA GLN A 288 -8.08 -8.51 24.15
C GLN A 288 -8.91 -8.56 25.45
N GLY A 289 -10.16 -8.09 25.39
CA GLY A 289 -11.07 -8.14 26.55
C GLY A 289 -12.08 -7.02 26.67
N ALA A 290 -12.18 -6.10 25.72
CA ALA A 290 -13.25 -5.09 25.67
C ALA A 290 -14.24 -5.47 24.55
N ALA A 291 -15.03 -6.53 24.78
CA ALA A 291 -16.23 -6.87 24.01
C ALA A 291 -17.38 -7.09 25.00
#